data_54bd9a83557e73f23756af6e9cff0a7c
#
_entry.id   54bd9a83557e73f23756af6e9cff0a7c
#
_cell.length_a   1.000
_cell.length_b   1.000
_cell.length_c   1.000
_cell.angle_alpha   90.00
_cell.angle_beta   90.00
_cell.angle_gamma   90.00
#
_symmetry.space_group_name_H-M   'P 1'
#
loop_
_entity.id
_entity.type
_entity.pdbx_description
1 polymer ?
#
loop_
_entity_poly.entity_id
_entity_poly.type
_entity_poly.pdbx_seq_one_letter_code
_entity_poly.pdbx_strand_id
1 'polypeptide(L)'
;TCRRDDALDPTIARKRDSVARDSRKAAIQHEFTGSGNVCQDISEDTDTAAKFHKTLPHDALGQVDPDAYAALQDCIYEGDYDTCESVPSGDTSGFLINPIAGFGTDMAGAASSSMSIPAAPTLDSPELAAQLAECYWMALARDVAFNQYDTDDVTVTAAANLAAMTGFASATGVAVGQDGSVDPSSQLFRSSFIGVETGPMISQLLVNDFTMDSIRVSPKQTTFVPGVDYMTDYNEWLRIQARLHSNCLSHSDTPLYIRNARDLARLVATDTIYTEAFRGVLILLSQGAINKAGFNGPYVDSSRQKGFVNFGVSQVMRLLGSCEGSQRTSWYQKWQVHLFARPEALAGTVHNTLVSALGAPIDASLLDNKELLLRVAAANGAQNTADGLSGETYLLSQATTGGSPAHPSYPAGHAVQNGAFATLLKALVGLDRGEECFRDPVYPDDDGLELLPYTGDCLTYGGEINKLATNVAIGRQMMGVHYRFDSMEGMILGETVAIRMFHQELMTYSEQFPFEFRLFTGEIIELNPDGTFSIDGQACDGEVYTGVDDC
;
A
#
# COMPACT_ATOMS: atom_id res chain seq x y z
N THR A 1 -33.51 -32.31 22.45
CA THR A 1 -32.45 -32.33 23.47
C THR A 1 -31.13 -32.08 22.78
N CYS A 2 -30.68 -30.80 22.80
CA CYS A 2 -29.33 -30.44 22.39
C CYS A 2 -28.36 -31.21 23.31
N ARG A 3 -27.58 -32.14 22.79
CA ARG A 3 -26.43 -32.68 23.49
C ARG A 3 -25.42 -31.58 23.70
N ARG A 4 -25.25 -31.15 24.91
CA ARG A 4 -24.29 -30.14 25.34
C ARG A 4 -22.85 -30.66 25.43
N ASP A 5 -22.65 -31.95 25.16
CA ASP A 5 -21.41 -32.65 25.53
C ASP A 5 -20.36 -32.77 24.41
N ASP A 6 -20.66 -32.34 23.18
CA ASP A 6 -19.71 -32.32 22.07
C ASP A 6 -19.17 -30.88 21.77
N ALA A 7 -19.32 -30.00 22.73
CA ALA A 7 -18.81 -28.63 22.59
C ALA A 7 -17.29 -28.58 22.85
N LEU A 8 -16.55 -28.42 21.79
CA LEU A 8 -15.14 -28.05 21.77
C LEU A 8 -14.20 -29.12 22.35
N ASP A 9 -13.46 -29.77 21.47
CA ASP A 9 -12.27 -30.48 21.91
C ASP A 9 -11.50 -29.57 22.88
N PRO A 10 -11.34 -29.96 24.14
CA PRO A 10 -10.64 -29.13 25.13
C PRO A 10 -9.21 -28.81 24.74
N THR A 11 -8.64 -29.51 23.75
CA THR A 11 -7.35 -29.28 23.16
C THR A 11 -7.37 -28.05 22.26
N ILE A 12 -8.41 -27.84 21.45
CA ILE A 12 -8.58 -26.69 20.57
C ILE A 12 -8.81 -25.41 21.39
N ALA A 13 -9.69 -25.50 22.41
CA ALA A 13 -9.92 -24.38 23.32
C ALA A 13 -8.63 -23.98 24.07
N ARG A 14 -7.84 -24.98 24.52
CA ARG A 14 -6.54 -24.72 25.18
C ARG A 14 -5.50 -24.16 24.21
N LYS A 15 -5.43 -24.61 22.95
CA LYS A 15 -4.56 -24.03 21.93
C LYS A 15 -4.92 -22.56 21.69
N ARG A 16 -6.20 -22.24 21.53
CA ARG A 16 -6.68 -20.87 21.37
C ARG A 16 -6.32 -19.96 22.54
N ASP A 17 -6.53 -20.43 23.77
CA ASP A 17 -6.16 -19.71 24.99
C ASP A 17 -4.64 -19.59 25.15
N SER A 18 -3.86 -20.54 24.66
CA SER A 18 -2.41 -20.48 24.63
C SER A 18 -1.95 -19.41 23.64
N VAL A 19 -2.42 -19.47 22.40
CA VAL A 19 -2.07 -18.51 21.35
C VAL A 19 -2.44 -17.08 21.74
N ALA A 20 -3.64 -16.86 22.30
CA ALA A 20 -4.05 -15.54 22.77
C ALA A 20 -3.20 -15.05 23.96
N ARG A 21 -2.80 -15.96 24.86
CA ARG A 21 -1.87 -15.63 25.98
C ARG A 21 -0.46 -15.36 25.50
N ASP A 22 0.02 -16.13 24.52
CA ASP A 22 1.39 -16.02 24.02
C ASP A 22 1.52 -14.75 23.16
N SER A 23 0.52 -14.38 22.38
CA SER A 23 0.46 -13.08 21.68
C SER A 23 0.45 -11.89 22.66
N ARG A 24 -0.38 -11.98 23.75
CA ARG A 24 -0.36 -10.97 24.81
C ARG A 24 0.98 -10.91 25.53
N LYS A 25 1.59 -12.05 25.79
CA LYS A 25 2.87 -12.16 26.48
C LYS A 25 4.01 -11.61 25.63
N ALA A 26 3.98 -11.88 24.32
CA ALA A 26 4.92 -11.31 23.35
C ALA A 26 4.77 -9.78 23.27
N ALA A 27 3.53 -9.25 23.18
CA ALA A 27 3.27 -7.83 23.22
C ALA A 27 3.82 -7.17 24.48
N ILE A 28 3.48 -7.70 25.67
CA ILE A 28 3.95 -7.19 26.97
C ILE A 28 5.48 -7.33 27.10
N GLN A 29 6.07 -8.43 26.66
CA GLN A 29 7.53 -8.59 26.70
C GLN A 29 8.25 -7.63 25.75
N HIS A 30 7.65 -7.33 24.60
CA HIS A 30 8.21 -6.37 23.64
C HIS A 30 8.15 -4.95 24.19
N GLU A 31 7.07 -4.58 24.86
CA GLU A 31 6.95 -3.29 25.56
C GLU A 31 7.96 -3.13 26.71
N PHE A 32 8.28 -4.22 27.42
CA PHE A 32 9.14 -4.15 28.62
C PHE A 32 10.61 -4.52 28.39
N THR A 33 10.97 -5.22 27.33
CA THR A 33 12.36 -5.72 27.18
C THR A 33 13.19 -4.93 26.18
N GLY A 34 12.63 -3.95 25.49
CA GLY A 34 13.35 -3.17 24.49
C GLY A 34 14.12 -4.08 23.51
N SER A 35 13.50 -5.22 23.11
CA SER A 35 14.17 -6.19 22.25
C SER A 35 14.49 -5.52 20.93
N GLY A 36 15.73 -5.26 20.74
CA GLY A 36 16.59 -5.10 19.58
C GLY A 36 16.06 -4.61 18.21
N ASN A 37 14.79 -4.52 17.97
CA ASN A 37 14.21 -3.63 16.98
C ASN A 37 14.07 -2.28 17.66
N VAL A 38 15.21 -1.70 17.78
CA VAL A 38 15.46 -0.39 18.24
C VAL A 38 14.36 0.49 17.65
N CYS A 39 13.55 1.09 18.51
CA CYS A 39 13.45 2.55 18.35
C CYS A 39 14.88 2.97 18.03
N GLN A 40 15.24 3.13 16.76
CA GLN A 40 16.47 3.85 16.42
C GLN A 40 16.40 5.04 17.33
N ASP A 41 17.44 5.26 18.08
CA ASP A 41 17.45 6.26 19.14
C ASP A 41 17.01 7.57 18.50
N ILE A 42 15.69 7.79 18.45
CA ILE A 42 15.07 8.95 17.82
C ILE A 42 15.57 10.21 18.53
N SER A 43 16.02 10.01 19.77
CA SER A 43 16.53 11.09 20.64
C SER A 43 17.91 11.64 20.24
N GLU A 44 18.70 10.92 19.43
CA GLU A 44 20.04 11.36 19.01
C GLU A 44 20.11 11.73 17.51
N ASP A 45 19.10 11.43 16.70
CA ASP A 45 19.08 11.78 15.27
C ASP A 45 18.61 13.21 15.07
N THR A 46 19.57 14.13 15.02
CA THR A 46 19.34 15.56 14.77
C THR A 46 19.02 15.87 13.30
N ASP A 47 19.16 14.89 12.39
CA ASP A 47 18.80 15.06 10.98
C ASP A 47 17.32 14.80 10.75
N THR A 48 16.53 15.86 10.74
CA THR A 48 15.09 15.80 10.50
C THR A 48 14.70 15.75 9.03
N ALA A 49 15.65 15.86 8.10
CA ALA A 49 15.36 16.01 6.67
C ALA A 49 14.60 14.82 6.07
N ALA A 50 14.85 13.59 6.55
CA ALA A 50 14.14 12.38 6.13
C ALA A 50 13.03 11.97 7.11
N LYS A 51 12.73 12.77 8.14
CA LYS A 51 11.72 12.46 9.15
C LYS A 51 10.40 13.18 8.88
N PHE A 52 9.32 12.59 9.37
CA PHE A 52 8.00 13.18 9.27
C PHE A 52 7.84 14.33 10.27
N HIS A 53 7.46 15.49 9.78
CA HIS A 53 7.22 16.68 10.59
C HIS A 53 6.09 17.58 10.03
N LYS A 54 5.30 17.07 9.08
CA LYS A 54 4.15 17.80 8.52
C LYS A 54 3.19 18.20 9.63
N THR A 55 2.61 19.38 9.50
CA THR A 55 1.72 20.09 10.44
C THR A 55 2.41 20.78 11.62
N LEU A 56 3.70 20.55 11.85
CA LEU A 56 4.47 21.31 12.82
C LEU A 56 4.82 22.70 12.28
N PRO A 57 5.28 23.63 13.12
CA PRO A 57 5.88 24.88 12.68
C PRO A 57 7.15 24.66 11.83
N HIS A 58 7.30 25.44 10.76
CA HIS A 58 8.45 25.40 9.85
C HIS A 58 9.00 26.80 9.59
N ASP A 59 10.29 26.87 9.29
CA ASP A 59 10.92 28.08 8.78
C ASP A 59 10.65 28.31 7.28
N ALA A 60 11.24 29.36 6.71
CA ALA A 60 11.07 29.72 5.30
C ALA A 60 11.65 28.68 4.29
N LEU A 61 12.48 27.76 4.76
CA LEU A 61 13.04 26.65 3.97
C LEU A 61 12.29 25.33 4.20
N GLY A 62 11.20 25.35 4.99
CA GLY A 62 10.44 24.16 5.32
C GLY A 62 11.15 23.25 6.31
N GLN A 63 12.14 23.76 7.04
CA GLN A 63 12.76 23.03 8.14
C GLN A 63 11.89 23.16 9.38
N VAL A 64 11.68 22.04 10.07
CA VAL A 64 10.82 22.00 11.24
C VAL A 64 11.46 22.76 12.41
N ASP A 65 10.61 23.41 13.22
CA ASP A 65 11.01 23.97 14.49
C ASP A 65 11.51 22.87 15.44
N PRO A 66 12.76 22.97 15.98
CA PRO A 66 13.34 21.91 16.79
C PRO A 66 12.57 21.60 18.08
N ASP A 67 11.97 22.61 18.73
CA ASP A 67 11.22 22.42 19.97
C ASP A 67 9.88 21.71 19.67
N ALA A 68 9.24 22.03 18.55
CA ALA A 68 8.03 21.35 18.10
C ALA A 68 8.32 19.90 17.69
N TYR A 69 9.48 19.64 17.08
CA TYR A 69 9.87 18.28 16.72
C TYR A 69 10.18 17.43 17.97
N ALA A 70 10.87 18.01 18.97
CA ALA A 70 11.10 17.36 20.25
C ALA A 70 9.77 17.00 20.96
N ALA A 71 8.80 17.91 20.95
CA ALA A 71 7.46 17.62 21.50
C ALA A 71 6.74 16.48 20.76
N LEU A 72 6.92 16.34 19.42
CA LEU A 72 6.43 15.19 18.67
C LEU A 72 7.13 13.89 19.11
N GLN A 73 8.45 13.92 19.32
CA GLN A 73 9.20 12.76 19.81
C GLN A 73 8.71 12.35 21.20
N ASP A 74 8.47 13.30 22.10
CA ASP A 74 7.90 13.02 23.43
C ASP A 74 6.52 12.38 23.33
N CYS A 75 5.62 12.87 22.45
CA CYS A 75 4.32 12.26 22.19
C CYS A 75 4.45 10.79 21.76
N ILE A 76 5.37 10.50 20.83
CA ILE A 76 5.59 9.15 20.30
C ILE A 76 6.19 8.23 21.38
N TYR A 77 7.11 8.75 22.21
CA TYR A 77 7.80 8.00 23.25
C TYR A 77 6.88 7.69 24.44
N GLU A 78 6.21 8.70 24.99
CA GLU A 78 5.30 8.54 26.15
C GLU A 78 4.04 7.76 25.79
N GLY A 79 3.55 7.91 24.55
CA GLY A 79 2.40 7.16 24.03
C GLY A 79 1.08 7.50 24.72
N ASP A 80 0.96 8.69 25.31
CA ASP A 80 -0.26 9.14 25.97
C ASP A 80 -0.95 10.29 25.21
N TYR A 81 -2.24 10.41 25.41
CA TYR A 81 -3.08 11.37 24.69
C TYR A 81 -2.72 12.83 25.03
N ASP A 82 -2.51 13.15 26.29
CA ASP A 82 -2.32 14.54 26.73
C ASP A 82 -0.98 15.11 26.24
N THR A 83 0.07 14.29 26.23
CA THR A 83 1.37 14.65 25.65
C THR A 83 1.23 14.93 24.15
N CYS A 84 0.49 14.07 23.42
CA CYS A 84 0.26 14.28 21.99
C CYS A 84 -0.59 15.53 21.69
N GLU A 85 -1.57 15.89 22.53
CA GLU A 85 -2.34 17.14 22.40
C GLU A 85 -1.47 18.40 22.65
N SER A 86 -0.34 18.27 23.30
CA SER A 86 0.60 19.37 23.57
C SER A 86 1.56 19.67 22.43
N VAL A 87 1.63 18.83 21.38
CA VAL A 87 2.53 19.03 20.24
C VAL A 87 2.15 20.32 19.49
N PRO A 88 3.09 21.26 19.30
CA PRO A 88 2.81 22.52 18.61
C PRO A 88 2.39 22.29 17.16
N SER A 89 1.34 22.97 16.72
CA SER A 89 0.90 23.00 15.33
C SER A 89 1.39 24.25 14.61
N GLY A 90 1.78 24.12 13.36
CA GLY A 90 2.19 25.26 12.52
C GLY A 90 1.03 26.19 12.13
N ASP A 91 -0.21 25.70 12.17
CA ASP A 91 -1.45 26.45 11.94
C ASP A 91 -2.55 25.86 12.82
N THR A 92 -3.60 26.66 13.12
CA THR A 92 -4.76 26.23 13.91
C THR A 92 -5.56 25.07 13.30
N SER A 93 -5.33 24.75 12.03
CA SER A 93 -5.95 23.63 11.32
C SER A 93 -5.05 22.39 11.24
N GLY A 94 -3.80 22.45 11.73
CA GLY A 94 -2.88 21.33 11.76
C GLY A 94 -3.27 20.32 12.85
N PHE A 95 -3.24 19.03 12.51
CA PHE A 95 -3.41 17.93 13.46
C PHE A 95 -2.64 16.69 12.99
N LEU A 96 -2.25 15.85 13.94
CA LEU A 96 -1.61 14.56 13.68
C LEU A 96 -2.67 13.46 13.61
N ILE A 97 -2.49 12.50 12.73
CA ILE A 97 -3.43 11.37 12.59
C ILE A 97 -2.97 10.20 13.47
N ASN A 98 -3.61 10.07 14.63
CA ASN A 98 -3.49 8.94 15.57
C ASN A 98 -2.04 8.48 15.85
N PRO A 99 -1.13 9.31 16.35
CA PRO A 99 0.27 8.94 16.56
C PRO A 99 0.47 7.75 17.51
N ILE A 100 -0.48 7.50 18.40
CA ILE A 100 -0.41 6.42 19.41
C ILE A 100 -1.30 5.20 19.09
N ALA A 101 -1.98 5.16 17.93
CA ALA A 101 -2.89 4.06 17.61
C ALA A 101 -2.18 2.70 17.48
N GLY A 102 -0.89 2.70 17.12
CA GLY A 102 -0.07 1.49 17.00
C GLY A 102 0.14 0.73 18.30
N PHE A 103 -0.04 1.36 19.45
CA PHE A 103 0.01 0.70 20.77
C PHE A 103 -1.22 -0.16 21.07
N GLY A 104 -2.31 0.01 20.32
CA GLY A 104 -3.47 -0.83 20.43
C GLY A 104 -3.19 -2.27 19.97
N THR A 105 -3.82 -3.26 20.62
CA THR A 105 -3.71 -4.68 20.25
C THR A 105 -5.03 -5.25 19.78
N ASP A 106 -4.98 -6.12 18.79
CA ASP A 106 -6.13 -6.87 18.34
C ASP A 106 -6.31 -8.18 19.11
N MET A 107 -7.54 -8.69 19.13
CA MET A 107 -7.86 -9.93 19.83
C MET A 107 -7.35 -11.19 19.10
N ALA A 108 -7.05 -11.06 17.81
CA ALA A 108 -6.52 -12.12 16.96
C ALA A 108 -5.32 -11.60 16.19
N GLY A 109 -4.41 -12.49 15.83
CA GLY A 109 -3.17 -12.14 15.16
C GLY A 109 -2.04 -11.79 16.12
N ALA A 110 -0.91 -11.42 15.56
CA ALA A 110 0.27 -11.03 16.30
C ALA A 110 0.18 -9.57 16.76
N ALA A 111 0.91 -9.23 17.83
CA ALA A 111 1.04 -7.84 18.25
C ALA A 111 1.77 -7.01 17.18
N SER A 112 1.35 -5.76 16.99
CA SER A 112 1.95 -4.85 16.00
C SER A 112 3.47 -4.71 16.16
N SER A 113 3.95 -4.71 17.42
CA SER A 113 5.37 -4.63 17.75
C SER A 113 6.19 -5.90 17.48
N SER A 114 5.55 -7.03 17.19
CA SER A 114 6.22 -8.30 16.90
C SER A 114 6.49 -8.52 15.41
N MET A 115 6.19 -7.54 14.58
CA MET A 115 6.44 -7.55 13.15
C MET A 115 7.38 -6.43 12.77
N SER A 116 8.22 -6.68 11.79
CA SER A 116 9.18 -5.70 11.27
C SER A 116 9.16 -5.71 9.75
N ILE A 117 9.60 -4.60 9.19
CA ILE A 117 9.89 -4.42 7.76
C ILE A 117 11.30 -3.84 7.64
N PRO A 118 11.96 -3.95 6.48
CA PRO A 118 13.28 -3.37 6.28
C PRO A 118 13.34 -1.89 6.66
N ALA A 119 14.52 -1.40 7.04
CA ALA A 119 14.71 0.03 7.27
C ALA A 119 14.42 0.83 5.98
N ALA A 120 13.81 2.01 6.13
CA ALA A 120 13.63 2.90 4.98
C ALA A 120 15.00 3.31 4.40
N PRO A 121 15.12 3.52 3.08
CA PRO A 121 16.36 3.98 2.47
C PRO A 121 16.84 5.31 3.07
N THR A 122 18.16 5.49 3.23
CA THR A 122 18.73 6.74 3.75
C THR A 122 18.64 7.88 2.74
N LEU A 123 18.66 9.13 3.24
CA LEU A 123 18.49 10.32 2.40
C LEU A 123 19.55 10.44 1.29
N ASP A 124 20.78 9.99 1.56
CA ASP A 124 21.91 9.98 0.65
C ASP A 124 22.01 8.72 -0.23
N SER A 125 21.04 7.81 -0.13
CA SER A 125 21.08 6.56 -0.89
C SER A 125 20.64 6.73 -2.35
N PRO A 126 21.31 6.05 -3.30
CA PRO A 126 20.84 5.99 -4.68
C PRO A 126 19.44 5.38 -4.82
N GLU A 127 19.06 4.50 -3.91
CA GLU A 127 17.73 3.88 -3.91
C GLU A 127 16.65 4.92 -3.65
N LEU A 128 16.76 5.76 -2.61
CA LEU A 128 15.79 6.80 -2.33
C LEU A 128 15.72 7.82 -3.48
N ALA A 129 16.88 8.18 -4.04
CA ALA A 129 16.96 9.08 -5.19
C ALA A 129 16.18 8.53 -6.40
N ALA A 130 16.33 7.23 -6.70
CA ALA A 130 15.63 6.57 -7.80
C ALA A 130 14.11 6.48 -7.53
N GLN A 131 13.70 6.20 -6.31
CA GLN A 131 12.28 6.13 -5.95
C GLN A 131 11.61 7.50 -5.93
N LEU A 132 12.32 8.54 -5.51
CA LEU A 132 11.80 9.90 -5.62
C LEU A 132 11.72 10.36 -7.09
N ALA A 133 12.70 9.96 -7.93
CA ALA A 133 12.62 10.16 -9.37
C ALA A 133 11.40 9.45 -9.99
N GLU A 134 11.08 8.24 -9.55
CA GLU A 134 9.87 7.53 -9.97
C GLU A 134 8.60 8.31 -9.60
N CYS A 135 8.52 8.87 -8.38
CA CYS A 135 7.39 9.73 -8.00
C CYS A 135 7.23 10.94 -8.92
N TYR A 136 8.33 11.59 -9.30
CA TYR A 136 8.30 12.70 -10.27
C TYR A 136 7.82 12.23 -11.66
N TRP A 137 8.32 11.11 -12.17
CA TRP A 137 7.88 10.57 -13.45
C TRP A 137 6.40 10.16 -13.42
N MET A 138 5.91 9.57 -12.33
CA MET A 138 4.48 9.29 -12.15
C MET A 138 3.65 10.58 -12.18
N ALA A 139 4.13 11.66 -11.58
CA ALA A 139 3.45 12.95 -11.61
C ALA A 139 3.39 13.54 -13.02
N LEU A 140 4.49 13.47 -13.79
CA LEU A 140 4.55 13.94 -15.18
C LEU A 140 3.68 13.10 -16.14
N ALA A 141 3.57 11.77 -15.89
CA ALA A 141 2.79 10.84 -16.70
C ALA A 141 1.33 10.71 -16.26
N ARG A 142 0.87 11.51 -15.30
CA ARG A 142 -0.43 11.30 -14.60
C ARG A 142 -1.62 11.25 -15.55
N ASP A 143 -1.60 11.98 -16.66
CA ASP A 143 -2.68 12.04 -17.64
C ASP A 143 -2.48 11.14 -18.86
N VAL A 144 -1.35 10.43 -18.98
CA VAL A 144 -1.08 9.49 -20.07
C VAL A 144 -1.93 8.24 -19.86
N ALA A 145 -2.67 7.81 -20.88
CA ALA A 145 -3.47 6.59 -20.81
C ALA A 145 -2.54 5.35 -20.70
N PHE A 146 -2.90 4.38 -19.84
CA PHE A 146 -2.06 3.22 -19.58
C PHE A 146 -1.75 2.37 -20.81
N ASN A 147 -2.64 2.34 -21.79
CA ASN A 147 -2.46 1.64 -23.05
C ASN A 147 -1.63 2.43 -24.09
N GLN A 148 -1.16 3.63 -23.75
CA GLN A 148 -0.28 4.46 -24.57
C GLN A 148 1.15 4.55 -23.97
N TYR A 149 1.44 3.85 -22.88
CA TYR A 149 2.73 3.95 -22.18
C TYR A 149 3.93 3.55 -23.04
N ASP A 150 3.77 2.70 -24.04
CA ASP A 150 4.81 2.28 -24.99
C ASP A 150 5.07 3.29 -26.12
N THR A 151 4.20 4.27 -26.32
CA THR A 151 4.26 5.23 -27.44
C THR A 151 4.37 6.69 -27.01
N ASP A 152 3.97 7.01 -25.78
CA ASP A 152 4.04 8.37 -25.26
C ASP A 152 5.48 8.76 -24.86
N ASP A 153 5.90 9.99 -25.24
CA ASP A 153 7.27 10.48 -24.99
C ASP A 153 7.63 10.52 -23.49
N VAL A 154 6.66 10.88 -22.64
CA VAL A 154 6.93 11.00 -21.20
C VAL A 154 7.21 9.63 -20.60
N THR A 155 6.39 8.62 -20.91
CA THR A 155 6.51 7.27 -20.35
C THR A 155 7.68 6.49 -20.91
N VAL A 156 7.96 6.60 -22.22
CA VAL A 156 9.15 6.01 -22.85
C VAL A 156 10.44 6.61 -22.27
N THR A 157 10.46 7.95 -22.09
CA THR A 157 11.62 8.62 -21.45
C THR A 157 11.75 8.23 -19.98
N ALA A 158 10.62 8.12 -19.24
CA ALA A 158 10.62 7.71 -17.85
C ALA A 158 11.23 6.32 -17.67
N ALA A 159 10.83 5.35 -18.49
CA ALA A 159 11.35 3.99 -18.47
C ALA A 159 12.88 3.95 -18.69
N ALA A 160 13.37 4.66 -19.70
CA ALA A 160 14.80 4.74 -20.00
C ALA A 160 15.59 5.47 -18.89
N ASN A 161 15.03 6.55 -18.34
CA ASN A 161 15.66 7.35 -17.30
C ASN A 161 15.77 6.55 -15.98
N LEU A 162 14.69 5.89 -15.54
CA LEU A 162 14.67 5.07 -14.34
C LEU A 162 15.59 3.86 -14.46
N ALA A 163 15.59 3.17 -15.61
CA ALA A 163 16.51 2.05 -15.86
C ALA A 163 18.00 2.44 -15.75
N ALA A 164 18.32 3.71 -16.04
CA ALA A 164 19.68 4.23 -15.94
C ALA A 164 20.09 4.65 -14.51
N MET A 165 19.14 4.78 -13.57
CA MET A 165 19.43 5.21 -12.20
C MET A 165 19.94 4.06 -11.34
N THR A 166 21.11 4.27 -10.73
CA THR A 166 21.65 3.34 -9.73
C THR A 166 20.67 3.19 -8.58
N GLY A 167 20.41 1.95 -8.14
CA GLY A 167 19.46 1.69 -7.04
C GLY A 167 18.01 1.49 -7.48
N PHE A 168 17.63 1.79 -8.74
CA PHE A 168 16.25 1.53 -9.19
C PHE A 168 15.95 0.03 -9.29
N ALA A 169 16.75 -0.72 -10.03
CA ALA A 169 16.52 -2.15 -10.26
C ALA A 169 16.67 -3.03 -9.00
N SER A 170 17.34 -2.54 -7.95
CA SER A 170 17.49 -3.25 -6.67
C SER A 170 16.41 -2.93 -5.65
N ALA A 171 15.52 -1.98 -5.93
CA ALA A 171 14.45 -1.61 -5.01
C ALA A 171 13.37 -2.71 -4.95
N THR A 172 12.82 -2.95 -3.77
CA THR A 172 11.82 -3.98 -3.54
C THR A 172 10.63 -3.85 -4.48
N GLY A 173 10.27 -4.95 -5.12
CA GLY A 173 9.10 -5.06 -5.99
C GLY A 173 9.18 -4.26 -7.29
N VAL A 174 10.37 -3.86 -7.73
CA VAL A 174 10.55 -3.24 -9.04
C VAL A 174 10.46 -4.29 -10.15
N ALA A 175 9.70 -4.00 -11.18
CA ALA A 175 9.62 -4.80 -12.40
C ALA A 175 10.67 -4.31 -13.40
N VAL A 176 11.64 -5.16 -13.73
CA VAL A 176 12.71 -4.88 -14.70
C VAL A 176 13.05 -6.12 -15.51
N GLY A 177 13.53 -5.93 -16.75
CA GLY A 177 14.08 -7.00 -17.56
C GLY A 177 15.39 -7.59 -16.98
N GLN A 178 15.79 -8.73 -17.49
CA GLN A 178 17.03 -9.40 -17.05
C GLN A 178 18.30 -8.57 -17.32
N ASP A 179 18.24 -7.64 -18.24
CA ASP A 179 19.31 -6.70 -18.59
C ASP A 179 19.20 -5.37 -17.81
N GLY A 180 18.24 -5.25 -16.90
CA GLY A 180 17.96 -4.04 -16.14
C GLY A 180 17.12 -3.00 -16.88
N SER A 181 16.68 -3.29 -18.11
CA SER A 181 15.76 -2.41 -18.85
C SER A 181 14.38 -2.36 -18.21
N VAL A 182 13.62 -1.30 -18.49
CA VAL A 182 12.22 -1.15 -18.09
C VAL A 182 11.36 -1.06 -19.34
N ASP A 183 10.50 -2.05 -19.54
CA ASP A 183 9.50 -2.01 -20.62
C ASP A 183 8.35 -1.04 -20.23
N PRO A 184 8.08 -0.01 -21.04
CA PRO A 184 7.06 0.99 -20.70
C PRO A 184 5.65 0.40 -20.55
N SER A 185 5.30 -0.63 -21.31
CA SER A 185 3.95 -1.19 -21.35
C SER A 185 3.68 -2.19 -20.23
N SER A 186 4.69 -2.98 -19.84
CA SER A 186 4.53 -4.11 -18.93
C SER A 186 5.23 -3.94 -17.57
N GLN A 187 6.22 -3.03 -17.45
CA GLN A 187 7.05 -2.90 -16.26
C GLN A 187 7.02 -1.50 -15.62
N LEU A 188 6.91 -0.45 -16.45
CA LEU A 188 6.93 0.91 -15.93
C LEU A 188 5.79 1.15 -14.92
N PHE A 189 6.15 1.59 -13.72
CA PHE A 189 5.24 1.84 -12.59
C PHE A 189 4.45 0.61 -12.11
N ARG A 190 4.87 -0.59 -12.51
CA ARG A 190 4.30 -1.86 -12.02
C ARG A 190 5.19 -2.50 -10.96
N SER A 191 4.69 -3.52 -10.29
CA SER A 191 5.50 -4.36 -9.40
C SER A 191 5.84 -5.68 -10.05
N SER A 192 6.94 -6.31 -9.59
CA SER A 192 7.35 -7.67 -9.96
C SER A 192 6.52 -8.77 -9.29
N PHE A 193 5.49 -8.42 -8.52
CA PHE A 193 4.61 -9.41 -7.91
C PHE A 193 3.84 -10.20 -8.97
N ILE A 194 3.65 -11.50 -8.69
CA ILE A 194 3.09 -12.44 -9.66
C ILE A 194 1.79 -11.94 -10.29
N GLY A 195 1.77 -11.92 -11.62
CA GLY A 195 0.63 -11.51 -12.46
C GLY A 195 0.45 -10.00 -12.63
N VAL A 196 1.21 -9.16 -11.92
CA VAL A 196 1.08 -7.69 -12.03
C VAL A 196 1.63 -7.16 -13.35
N GLU A 197 2.71 -7.73 -13.86
CA GLU A 197 3.28 -7.36 -15.16
C GLU A 197 2.42 -7.83 -16.36
N THR A 198 1.53 -8.80 -16.15
CA THR A 198 0.77 -9.43 -17.23
C THR A 198 -0.48 -8.62 -17.60
N GLY A 199 -0.61 -8.29 -18.87
CA GLY A 199 -1.81 -7.67 -19.44
C GLY A 199 -2.05 -6.21 -19.03
N PRO A 200 -3.31 -5.76 -18.98
CA PRO A 200 -3.64 -4.36 -18.65
C PRO A 200 -3.14 -3.93 -17.27
N MET A 201 -2.84 -2.63 -17.13
CA MET A 201 -2.39 -2.04 -15.86
C MET A 201 -3.42 -2.23 -14.75
N ILE A 202 -4.70 -2.05 -15.06
CA ILE A 202 -5.77 -2.10 -14.07
C ILE A 202 -6.35 -3.50 -13.97
N SER A 203 -6.49 -3.97 -12.74
CA SER A 203 -7.06 -5.29 -12.42
C SER A 203 -8.47 -5.45 -12.97
N GLN A 204 -8.78 -6.65 -13.45
CA GLN A 204 -10.14 -7.07 -13.84
C GLN A 204 -11.14 -6.90 -12.69
N LEU A 205 -10.68 -6.90 -11.46
CA LEU A 205 -11.49 -6.68 -10.26
C LEU A 205 -11.87 -5.19 -10.05
N LEU A 206 -11.28 -4.27 -10.82
CA LEU A 206 -11.60 -2.84 -10.81
C LEU A 206 -12.36 -2.38 -12.06
N VAL A 207 -12.19 -3.06 -13.20
CA VAL A 207 -12.80 -2.61 -14.47
C VAL A 207 -14.15 -3.27 -14.78
N ASN A 208 -14.44 -4.44 -14.19
CA ASN A 208 -15.71 -5.12 -14.42
C ASN A 208 -16.84 -4.55 -13.59
N ASP A 209 -18.05 -4.49 -14.14
CA ASP A 209 -19.26 -4.19 -13.40
C ASP A 209 -19.76 -5.43 -12.64
N PHE A 210 -20.58 -5.19 -11.64
CA PHE A 210 -21.19 -6.24 -10.85
C PHE A 210 -22.65 -5.90 -10.55
N THR A 211 -23.52 -6.86 -10.78
CA THR A 211 -24.93 -6.75 -10.40
C THR A 211 -25.37 -8.02 -9.69
N MET A 212 -25.86 -7.89 -8.46
CA MET A 212 -26.46 -8.97 -7.69
C MET A 212 -27.71 -8.44 -7.00
N ASP A 213 -28.86 -8.97 -7.40
CA ASP A 213 -30.17 -8.46 -6.98
C ASP A 213 -30.31 -6.95 -7.23
N SER A 214 -30.43 -6.20 -6.13
CA SER A 214 -30.56 -4.73 -6.12
C SER A 214 -29.22 -4.00 -6.03
N ILE A 215 -28.11 -4.71 -5.85
CA ILE A 215 -26.77 -4.10 -5.74
C ILE A 215 -26.17 -4.04 -7.15
N ARG A 216 -25.90 -2.83 -7.60
CA ARG A 216 -25.12 -2.58 -8.80
C ARG A 216 -23.89 -1.75 -8.45
N VAL A 217 -22.72 -2.28 -8.73
CA VAL A 217 -21.45 -1.58 -8.58
C VAL A 217 -20.94 -1.23 -9.97
N SER A 218 -20.89 0.06 -10.27
CA SER A 218 -20.31 0.54 -11.52
C SER A 218 -18.80 0.67 -11.39
N PRO A 219 -18.01 0.24 -12.39
CA PRO A 219 -16.58 0.51 -12.43
C PRO A 219 -16.23 1.95 -12.82
N LYS A 220 -17.17 2.70 -13.34
CA LYS A 220 -16.97 4.11 -13.68
C LYS A 220 -17.08 5.00 -12.46
N GLN A 221 -16.16 5.95 -12.36
CA GLN A 221 -16.08 6.94 -11.29
C GLN A 221 -15.91 8.35 -11.86
N THR A 222 -16.32 9.37 -11.11
CA THR A 222 -15.90 10.74 -11.40
C THR A 222 -14.39 10.86 -11.19
N THR A 223 -13.69 11.49 -12.12
CA THR A 223 -12.22 11.62 -12.10
C THR A 223 -11.79 13.01 -11.66
N PHE A 224 -10.54 13.20 -11.32
CA PHE A 224 -9.97 14.55 -11.19
C PHE A 224 -9.91 15.22 -12.56
N VAL A 225 -9.94 16.56 -12.57
CA VAL A 225 -9.81 17.33 -13.81
C VAL A 225 -8.42 17.11 -14.42
N PRO A 226 -8.33 16.65 -15.68
CA PRO A 226 -7.03 16.45 -16.33
C PRO A 226 -6.20 17.74 -16.40
N GLY A 227 -4.88 17.62 -16.29
CA GLY A 227 -3.95 18.73 -16.38
C GLY A 227 -3.98 19.69 -15.18
N VAL A 228 -4.69 19.36 -14.09
CA VAL A 228 -4.70 20.17 -12.87
C VAL A 228 -3.90 19.47 -11.78
N ASP A 229 -2.80 20.08 -11.40
CA ASP A 229 -1.90 19.63 -10.35
C ASP A 229 -1.73 20.71 -9.26
N TYR A 230 -1.42 20.29 -8.05
CA TYR A 230 -1.30 21.14 -6.87
C TYR A 230 0.11 21.11 -6.28
N MET A 231 0.42 22.06 -5.41
CA MET A 231 1.72 22.23 -4.77
C MET A 231 2.89 22.42 -5.77
N THR A 232 2.62 23.07 -6.88
CA THR A 232 3.60 23.48 -7.86
C THR A 232 4.27 24.84 -7.52
N ASP A 233 3.62 25.65 -6.69
CA ASP A 233 4.15 26.89 -6.12
C ASP A 233 4.81 26.67 -4.76
N TYR A 234 5.95 27.33 -4.52
CA TYR A 234 6.72 27.15 -3.29
C TYR A 234 5.98 27.63 -2.03
N ASN A 235 5.26 28.75 -2.13
CA ASN A 235 4.51 29.26 -0.97
C ASN A 235 3.31 28.40 -0.64
N GLU A 236 2.65 27.81 -1.66
CA GLU A 236 1.62 26.81 -1.46
C GLU A 236 2.18 25.59 -0.74
N TRP A 237 3.30 25.04 -1.26
CA TRP A 237 3.97 23.89 -0.65
C TRP A 237 4.33 24.16 0.82
N LEU A 238 5.00 25.27 1.12
CA LEU A 238 5.41 25.64 2.48
C LEU A 238 4.21 25.74 3.44
N ARG A 239 3.13 26.37 2.98
CA ARG A 239 1.89 26.47 3.73
C ARG A 239 1.28 25.10 4.03
N ILE A 240 1.33 24.16 3.06
CA ILE A 240 0.79 22.82 3.22
C ILE A 240 1.65 21.97 4.17
N GLN A 241 2.97 22.21 4.25
CA GLN A 241 3.79 21.53 5.26
C GLN A 241 3.40 21.92 6.70
N ALA A 242 3.00 23.17 6.94
CA ALA A 242 2.61 23.66 8.26
C ALA A 242 1.14 23.34 8.64
N ARG A 243 0.31 22.86 7.70
CA ARG A 243 -1.14 22.63 7.96
C ARG A 243 -1.74 21.55 7.07
N LEU A 244 -2.86 20.98 7.52
CA LEU A 244 -3.71 20.20 6.65
C LEU A 244 -4.70 21.12 5.92
N HIS A 245 -4.70 21.05 4.60
CA HIS A 245 -5.67 21.81 3.82
C HIS A 245 -6.91 20.97 3.53
N SER A 246 -8.11 21.59 3.57
CA SER A 246 -9.33 20.89 3.17
C SER A 246 -9.28 20.58 1.68
N ASN A 247 -9.55 19.34 1.32
CA ASN A 247 -9.58 18.90 -0.06
C ASN A 247 -10.78 19.47 -0.82
N CYS A 248 -10.65 20.68 -1.37
CA CYS A 248 -11.56 21.16 -2.40
C CYS A 248 -11.11 20.56 -3.73
N LEU A 249 -11.55 19.34 -4.02
CA LEU A 249 -11.13 18.63 -5.23
C LEU A 249 -12.02 19.03 -6.41
N SER A 250 -11.40 19.41 -7.51
CA SER A 250 -12.11 19.63 -8.78
C SER A 250 -12.33 18.27 -9.47
N HIS A 251 -13.59 17.94 -9.72
CA HIS A 251 -13.98 16.69 -10.38
C HIS A 251 -14.55 16.96 -11.77
N SER A 252 -14.30 16.02 -12.68
CA SER A 252 -15.05 15.90 -13.92
C SER A 252 -16.46 15.37 -13.64
N ASP A 253 -17.47 15.92 -14.29
CA ASP A 253 -18.86 15.46 -14.15
C ASP A 253 -19.16 14.13 -14.85
N THR A 254 -18.27 13.68 -15.76
CA THR A 254 -18.46 12.45 -16.51
C THR A 254 -17.78 11.28 -15.80
N PRO A 255 -18.54 10.24 -15.39
CA PRO A 255 -17.93 9.03 -14.83
C PRO A 255 -17.20 8.23 -15.93
N LEU A 256 -15.92 7.89 -15.65
CA LEU A 256 -15.04 7.16 -16.56
C LEU A 256 -14.51 5.87 -15.92
N TYR A 257 -14.10 4.92 -16.75
CA TYR A 257 -13.23 3.83 -16.31
C TYR A 257 -11.85 4.38 -15.95
N ILE A 258 -11.12 3.68 -15.10
CA ILE A 258 -9.75 4.05 -14.71
C ILE A 258 -8.83 3.79 -15.91
N ARG A 259 -8.39 4.84 -16.59
CA ARG A 259 -7.60 4.78 -17.83
C ARG A 259 -6.16 5.25 -17.66
N ASN A 260 -5.88 6.03 -16.61
CA ASN A 260 -4.58 6.65 -16.38
C ASN A 260 -4.27 6.79 -14.87
N ALA A 261 -3.10 7.31 -14.55
CA ALA A 261 -2.65 7.49 -13.18
C ALA A 261 -3.50 8.49 -12.39
N ARG A 262 -4.05 9.54 -13.04
CA ARG A 262 -4.94 10.51 -12.40
C ARG A 262 -6.26 9.88 -11.95
N ASP A 263 -6.83 9.03 -12.77
CA ASP A 263 -8.06 8.30 -12.45
C ASP A 263 -7.82 7.30 -11.30
N LEU A 264 -6.67 6.63 -11.30
CA LEU A 264 -6.28 5.72 -10.23
C LEU A 264 -6.00 6.48 -8.91
N ALA A 265 -5.33 7.63 -8.99
CA ALA A 265 -5.13 8.52 -7.83
C ALA A 265 -6.47 8.99 -7.24
N ARG A 266 -7.47 9.26 -8.10
CA ARG A 266 -8.82 9.62 -7.64
C ARG A 266 -9.50 8.49 -6.87
N LEU A 267 -9.39 7.25 -7.33
CA LEU A 267 -9.94 6.09 -6.63
C LEU A 267 -9.45 6.06 -5.17
N VAL A 268 -8.13 6.10 -4.98
CA VAL A 268 -7.48 5.92 -3.68
C VAL A 268 -7.41 7.20 -2.83
N ALA A 269 -7.90 8.33 -3.32
CA ALA A 269 -7.99 9.58 -2.56
C ALA A 269 -9.25 9.65 -1.69
N THR A 270 -10.28 8.89 -2.02
CA THR A 270 -11.62 8.98 -1.41
C THR A 270 -12.23 7.62 -1.05
N ASP A 271 -11.46 6.56 -1.21
CA ASP A 271 -11.87 5.22 -0.81
C ASP A 271 -11.99 5.10 0.72
N THR A 272 -12.72 4.09 1.16
CA THR A 272 -12.76 3.69 2.57
C THR A 272 -11.73 2.58 2.87
N ILE A 273 -10.74 2.42 1.99
CA ILE A 273 -9.68 1.39 1.97
C ILE A 273 -10.22 -0.06 1.86
N TYR A 274 -11.43 -0.31 2.31
CA TYR A 274 -12.12 -1.62 2.29
C TYR A 274 -12.92 -1.85 0.98
N THR A 275 -13.32 -0.77 0.30
CA THR A 275 -14.30 -0.82 -0.81
C THR A 275 -13.81 -1.66 -1.99
N GLU A 276 -12.53 -1.53 -2.35
CA GLU A 276 -11.93 -2.21 -3.51
C GLU A 276 -11.82 -3.72 -3.27
N ALA A 277 -11.42 -4.13 -2.07
CA ALA A 277 -11.38 -5.54 -1.69
C ALA A 277 -12.78 -6.16 -1.67
N PHE A 278 -13.78 -5.46 -1.12
CA PHE A 278 -15.18 -5.90 -1.12
C PHE A 278 -15.73 -6.06 -2.54
N ARG A 279 -15.43 -5.09 -3.42
CA ARG A 279 -15.77 -5.16 -4.84
C ARG A 279 -15.11 -6.37 -5.51
N GLY A 280 -13.83 -6.60 -5.24
CA GLY A 280 -13.09 -7.77 -5.74
C GLY A 280 -13.79 -9.09 -5.39
N VAL A 281 -14.24 -9.25 -4.14
CA VAL A 281 -15.04 -10.41 -3.71
C VAL A 281 -16.29 -10.59 -4.55
N LEU A 282 -17.05 -9.53 -4.77
CA LEU A 282 -18.31 -9.60 -5.52
C LEU A 282 -18.07 -10.02 -6.98
N ILE A 283 -17.01 -9.54 -7.60
CA ILE A 283 -16.63 -9.91 -8.97
C ILE A 283 -16.15 -11.36 -9.01
N LEU A 284 -15.28 -11.80 -8.07
CA LEU A 284 -14.85 -13.20 -7.97
C LEU A 284 -16.03 -14.16 -7.79
N LEU A 285 -17.05 -13.77 -7.01
CA LEU A 285 -18.31 -14.50 -6.88
C LEU A 285 -19.07 -14.57 -8.20
N SER A 286 -19.13 -13.50 -8.97
CA SER A 286 -19.81 -13.46 -10.28
C SER A 286 -19.10 -14.31 -11.32
N GLN A 287 -17.77 -14.33 -11.28
CA GLN A 287 -16.92 -15.17 -12.14
C GLN A 287 -16.96 -16.65 -11.75
N GLY A 288 -17.43 -16.98 -10.54
CA GLY A 288 -17.45 -18.33 -10.00
C GLY A 288 -16.09 -18.81 -9.50
N ALA A 289 -15.10 -17.92 -9.39
CA ALA A 289 -13.82 -18.18 -8.76
C ALA A 289 -14.00 -18.46 -7.26
N ILE A 290 -14.96 -17.78 -6.65
CA ILE A 290 -15.49 -18.09 -5.33
C ILE A 290 -16.85 -18.74 -5.51
N ASN A 291 -16.96 -20.03 -5.26
CA ASN A 291 -18.20 -20.76 -5.49
C ASN A 291 -19.26 -20.45 -4.41
N LYS A 292 -20.51 -20.20 -4.82
CA LYS A 292 -21.64 -20.06 -3.87
C LYS A 292 -21.87 -21.28 -2.99
N ALA A 293 -21.37 -22.46 -3.40
CA ALA A 293 -21.50 -23.73 -2.66
C ALA A 293 -20.37 -23.99 -1.66
N GLY A 294 -19.33 -23.18 -1.66
CA GLY A 294 -18.13 -23.31 -0.83
C GLY A 294 -16.91 -22.75 -1.56
N PHE A 295 -15.92 -22.30 -0.78
CA PHE A 295 -14.58 -22.01 -1.27
C PHE A 295 -13.81 -23.30 -1.52
N ASN A 296 -12.57 -23.18 -1.96
CA ASN A 296 -11.60 -24.23 -1.77
C ASN A 296 -11.73 -24.76 -0.33
N GLY A 297 -12.15 -26.04 -0.19
CA GLY A 297 -12.45 -26.58 1.14
C GLY A 297 -13.14 -27.94 1.10
N PRO A 298 -13.34 -28.56 2.27
CA PRO A 298 -13.84 -29.93 2.39
C PRO A 298 -15.29 -30.11 1.92
N TYR A 299 -15.98 -29.01 1.63
CA TYR A 299 -17.39 -29.04 1.23
C TYR A 299 -17.63 -28.95 -0.27
N VAL A 300 -16.59 -28.72 -1.09
CA VAL A 300 -16.72 -28.53 -2.55
C VAL A 300 -17.36 -29.76 -3.20
N ASP A 301 -16.91 -30.96 -2.83
CA ASP A 301 -17.39 -32.23 -3.37
C ASP A 301 -18.39 -32.93 -2.45
N SER A 302 -18.82 -32.28 -1.36
CA SER A 302 -19.75 -32.90 -0.41
C SER A 302 -21.18 -32.92 -0.96
N SER A 303 -21.78 -34.10 -0.99
CA SER A 303 -23.19 -34.29 -1.30
C SER A 303 -24.14 -34.04 -0.14
N ARG A 304 -23.62 -33.84 1.08
CA ARG A 304 -24.41 -33.79 2.30
C ARG A 304 -24.21 -32.54 3.14
N GLN A 305 -23.11 -31.85 2.98
CA GLN A 305 -22.77 -30.65 3.71
C GLN A 305 -22.42 -29.52 2.78
N LYS A 306 -22.52 -28.30 3.28
CA LYS A 306 -22.23 -27.07 2.52
C LYS A 306 -21.52 -26.08 3.42
N GLY A 307 -20.47 -25.42 2.93
CA GLY A 307 -19.83 -24.32 3.62
C GLY A 307 -20.78 -23.13 3.77
N PHE A 308 -20.77 -22.50 4.93
CA PHE A 308 -21.51 -21.26 5.18
C PHE A 308 -20.77 -20.35 6.16
N VAL A 309 -20.65 -20.76 7.44
CA VAL A 309 -19.90 -20.00 8.46
C VAL A 309 -18.40 -20.18 8.26
N ASN A 310 -17.95 -21.43 8.09
CA ASN A 310 -16.64 -21.78 7.57
C ASN A 310 -16.78 -22.18 6.10
N PHE A 311 -15.78 -21.89 5.27
CA PHE A 311 -15.69 -22.21 3.84
C PHE A 311 -16.88 -21.68 3.03
N GLY A 312 -17.46 -20.53 3.44
CA GLY A 312 -18.59 -19.89 2.75
C GLY A 312 -18.45 -18.36 2.71
N VAL A 313 -19.35 -17.70 1.97
CA VAL A 313 -19.31 -16.23 1.76
C VAL A 313 -19.29 -15.44 3.07
N SER A 314 -19.97 -15.94 4.11
CA SER A 314 -19.96 -15.30 5.44
C SER A 314 -18.56 -15.24 6.05
N GLN A 315 -17.74 -16.26 5.83
CA GLN A 315 -16.35 -16.27 6.29
C GLN A 315 -15.51 -15.20 5.58
N VAL A 316 -15.67 -15.04 4.26
CA VAL A 316 -14.93 -14.02 3.49
C VAL A 316 -15.15 -12.64 4.09
N MET A 317 -16.41 -12.25 4.25
CA MET A 317 -16.76 -10.92 4.75
C MET A 317 -16.20 -10.68 6.14
N ARG A 318 -16.25 -11.70 7.00
CA ARG A 318 -15.69 -11.64 8.34
C ARG A 318 -14.17 -11.52 8.34
N LEU A 319 -13.49 -12.34 7.53
CA LEU A 319 -12.02 -12.31 7.43
C LEU A 319 -11.53 -10.99 6.86
N LEU A 320 -12.15 -10.47 5.79
CA LEU A 320 -11.80 -9.15 5.27
C LEU A 320 -11.99 -8.06 6.34
N GLY A 321 -13.09 -8.08 7.09
CA GLY A 321 -13.29 -7.16 8.20
C GLY A 321 -12.23 -7.30 9.30
N SER A 322 -11.74 -8.52 9.55
CA SER A 322 -10.66 -8.75 10.52
C SER A 322 -9.30 -8.18 10.08
N CYS A 323 -9.08 -8.04 8.76
CA CYS A 323 -7.86 -7.42 8.22
C CYS A 323 -7.69 -5.94 8.57
N GLU A 324 -8.74 -5.27 9.04
CA GLU A 324 -8.63 -3.90 9.57
C GLU A 324 -7.58 -3.79 10.69
N GLY A 325 -7.37 -4.87 11.45
CA GLY A 325 -6.28 -4.97 12.43
C GLY A 325 -4.89 -4.71 11.87
N SER A 326 -4.67 -4.97 10.59
CA SER A 326 -3.39 -4.68 9.90
C SER A 326 -3.02 -3.19 9.93
N GLN A 327 -4.00 -2.29 10.04
CA GLN A 327 -3.74 -0.86 10.18
C GLN A 327 -3.00 -0.50 11.48
N ARG A 328 -3.22 -1.24 12.57
CA ARG A 328 -2.47 -1.01 13.81
C ARG A 328 -0.99 -1.35 13.64
N THR A 329 -0.69 -2.45 12.94
CA THR A 329 0.69 -2.80 12.60
C THR A 329 1.33 -1.73 11.70
N SER A 330 0.60 -1.25 10.68
CA SER A 330 1.06 -0.13 9.86
C SER A 330 1.34 1.11 10.69
N TRP A 331 0.44 1.48 11.62
CA TRP A 331 0.59 2.66 12.47
C TRP A 331 1.76 2.54 13.44
N TYR A 332 1.99 1.35 14.02
CA TYR A 332 3.17 1.10 14.86
C TYR A 332 4.47 1.32 14.06
N GLN A 333 4.57 0.73 12.88
CA GLN A 333 5.74 0.90 12.02
C GLN A 333 5.94 2.38 11.62
N LYS A 334 4.85 3.09 11.30
CA LYS A 334 4.91 4.51 10.93
C LYS A 334 5.46 5.40 12.03
N TRP A 335 4.84 5.33 13.20
CA TRP A 335 5.05 6.30 14.25
C TRP A 335 6.14 5.91 15.23
N GLN A 336 6.22 4.62 15.61
CA GLN A 336 7.14 4.16 16.65
C GLN A 336 8.46 3.61 16.07
N VAL A 337 8.52 3.27 14.78
CA VAL A 337 9.73 2.65 14.20
C VAL A 337 10.42 3.57 13.18
N HIS A 338 9.73 3.98 12.12
CA HIS A 338 10.41 4.62 10.98
C HIS A 338 10.30 6.15 10.96
N LEU A 339 9.15 6.71 11.31
CA LEU A 339 8.83 8.15 11.29
C LEU A 339 9.27 8.84 9.98
N PHE A 340 9.09 8.19 8.83
CA PHE A 340 9.67 8.61 7.56
C PHE A 340 8.88 9.73 6.88
N ALA A 341 9.62 10.69 6.27
CA ALA A 341 9.06 11.84 5.56
C ALA A 341 8.26 11.43 4.31
N ARG A 342 7.31 12.27 3.91
CA ARG A 342 6.53 12.10 2.68
C ARG A 342 7.31 12.54 1.44
N PRO A 343 7.00 11.99 0.24
CA PRO A 343 7.66 12.39 -1.01
C PRO A 343 7.59 13.90 -1.28
N GLU A 344 6.46 14.53 -0.98
CA GLU A 344 6.27 15.97 -1.14
C GLU A 344 7.20 16.81 -0.24
N ALA A 345 7.49 16.32 0.98
CA ALA A 345 8.41 17.00 1.89
C ALA A 345 9.86 16.88 1.41
N LEU A 346 10.29 15.68 1.00
CA LEU A 346 11.62 15.49 0.42
C LEU A 346 11.80 16.22 -0.91
N ALA A 347 10.76 16.33 -1.73
CA ALA A 347 10.81 17.15 -2.94
C ALA A 347 11.03 18.65 -2.63
N GLY A 348 10.53 19.14 -1.51
CA GLY A 348 10.87 20.48 -1.01
C GLY A 348 12.34 20.59 -0.62
N THR A 349 12.91 19.58 0.00
CA THR A 349 14.35 19.51 0.31
C THR A 349 15.19 19.47 -0.97
N VAL A 350 14.78 18.71 -2.01
CA VAL A 350 15.42 18.72 -3.35
C VAL A 350 15.37 20.13 -3.94
N HIS A 351 14.19 20.75 -3.96
CA HIS A 351 14.03 22.11 -4.48
C HIS A 351 14.98 23.10 -3.79
N ASN A 352 14.98 23.12 -2.46
CA ASN A 352 15.82 24.03 -1.69
C ASN A 352 17.32 23.75 -1.84
N THR A 353 17.73 22.50 -2.03
CA THR A 353 19.12 22.13 -2.33
C THR A 353 19.55 22.69 -3.68
N LEU A 354 18.67 22.66 -4.69
CA LEU A 354 18.95 23.15 -6.03
C LEU A 354 18.95 24.69 -6.15
N VAL A 355 18.09 25.39 -5.39
CA VAL A 355 17.87 26.84 -5.57
C VAL A 355 18.41 27.70 -4.42
N SER A 356 18.56 27.17 -3.21
CA SER A 356 18.91 27.96 -2.02
C SER A 356 20.18 27.53 -1.29
N ALA A 357 20.91 26.54 -1.84
CA ALA A 357 22.12 25.97 -1.22
C ALA A 357 21.89 25.39 0.21
N LEU A 358 20.72 24.78 0.45
CA LEU A 358 20.42 24.09 1.70
C LEU A 358 21.46 23.01 2.03
N GLY A 359 22.05 22.39 0.99
CA GLY A 359 23.16 21.44 1.15
C GLY A 359 22.74 20.09 1.79
N ALA A 360 21.47 19.70 1.64
CA ALA A 360 21.03 18.39 2.11
C ALA A 360 21.77 17.25 1.38
N PRO A 361 22.11 16.14 2.06
CA PRO A 361 22.88 15.03 1.49
C PRO A 361 22.01 14.13 0.59
N ILE A 362 21.46 14.70 -0.48
CA ILE A 362 20.68 13.95 -1.47
C ILE A 362 21.64 13.38 -2.51
N ASP A 363 21.43 12.11 -2.89
CA ASP A 363 22.29 11.46 -3.88
C ASP A 363 22.32 12.21 -5.23
N ALA A 364 23.51 12.34 -5.79
CA ALA A 364 23.77 13.10 -7.01
C ALA A 364 23.02 12.56 -8.24
N SER A 365 22.65 11.27 -8.26
CA SER A 365 21.89 10.68 -9.36
C SER A 365 20.54 11.33 -9.59
N LEU A 366 19.94 11.93 -8.54
CA LEU A 366 18.72 12.73 -8.65
C LEU A 366 19.05 14.20 -8.96
N LEU A 367 19.98 14.83 -8.21
CA LEU A 367 20.28 16.25 -8.37
C LEU A 367 20.89 16.59 -9.75
N ASP A 368 21.60 15.65 -10.36
CA ASP A 368 22.19 15.77 -11.69
C ASP A 368 21.28 15.24 -12.81
N ASN A 369 20.08 14.72 -12.48
CA ASN A 369 19.12 14.20 -13.47
C ASN A 369 18.42 15.35 -14.21
N LYS A 370 19.15 15.99 -15.13
CA LYS A 370 18.65 17.15 -15.87
C LYS A 370 17.44 16.84 -16.74
N GLU A 371 17.37 15.64 -17.32
CA GLU A 371 16.21 15.22 -18.14
C GLU A 371 14.92 15.30 -17.32
N LEU A 372 14.92 14.71 -16.12
CA LEU A 372 13.78 14.73 -15.23
C LEU A 372 13.51 16.14 -14.69
N LEU A 373 14.51 16.78 -14.10
CA LEU A 373 14.33 18.04 -13.37
C LEU A 373 13.88 19.18 -14.27
N LEU A 374 14.35 19.25 -15.53
CA LEU A 374 13.88 20.26 -16.49
C LEU A 374 12.41 20.05 -16.87
N ARG A 375 11.97 18.79 -17.02
CA ARG A 375 10.55 18.48 -17.29
C ARG A 375 9.66 18.85 -16.10
N VAL A 376 10.10 18.56 -14.88
CA VAL A 376 9.41 18.96 -13.64
C VAL A 376 9.29 20.48 -13.55
N ALA A 377 10.39 21.20 -13.74
CA ALA A 377 10.40 22.66 -13.70
C ALA A 377 9.45 23.27 -14.74
N ALA A 378 9.49 22.77 -15.98
CA ALA A 378 8.61 23.23 -17.05
C ALA A 378 7.13 22.94 -16.76
N ALA A 379 6.79 21.75 -16.25
CA ALA A 379 5.42 21.38 -15.90
C ALA A 379 4.87 22.25 -14.76
N ASN A 380 5.66 22.41 -13.68
CA ASN A 380 5.29 23.27 -12.55
C ASN A 380 5.15 24.75 -12.97
N GLY A 381 6.07 25.26 -13.82
CA GLY A 381 5.99 26.62 -14.36
C GLY A 381 4.75 26.85 -15.23
N ALA A 382 4.34 25.84 -16.01
CA ALA A 382 3.12 25.89 -16.80
C ALA A 382 1.86 25.92 -15.90
N GLN A 383 1.79 25.08 -14.86
CA GLN A 383 0.70 25.09 -13.90
C GLN A 383 0.64 26.43 -13.14
N ASN A 384 1.77 26.92 -12.62
CA ASN A 384 1.84 28.20 -11.92
C ASN A 384 1.34 29.35 -12.82
N THR A 385 1.70 29.33 -14.10
CA THR A 385 1.21 30.33 -15.06
C THR A 385 -0.30 30.24 -15.27
N ALA A 386 -0.86 29.03 -15.35
CA ALA A 386 -2.29 28.81 -15.46
C ALA A 386 -3.06 29.31 -14.21
N ASP A 387 -2.45 29.22 -13.05
CA ASP A 387 -2.98 29.71 -11.77
C ASP A 387 -2.74 31.21 -11.52
N GLY A 388 -2.14 31.91 -12.49
CA GLY A 388 -1.81 33.35 -12.38
C GLY A 388 -0.60 33.63 -11.48
N LEU A 389 0.20 32.61 -11.19
CA LEU A 389 1.47 32.70 -10.45
C LEU A 389 2.66 32.74 -11.43
N SER A 390 3.88 32.85 -10.91
CA SER A 390 5.09 32.87 -11.72
C SER A 390 6.20 32.05 -11.07
N GLY A 391 7.08 31.51 -11.91
CA GLY A 391 8.27 30.78 -11.48
C GLY A 391 8.14 29.27 -11.72
N GLU A 392 9.31 28.69 -11.95
CA GLU A 392 9.52 27.25 -12.06
C GLU A 392 9.97 26.69 -10.71
N THR A 393 9.54 25.50 -10.38
CA THR A 393 9.96 24.81 -9.14
C THR A 393 10.33 23.38 -9.43
N TYR A 394 11.16 22.80 -8.55
CA TYR A 394 11.49 21.36 -8.55
C TYR A 394 10.67 20.59 -7.52
N LEU A 395 9.49 21.07 -7.15
CA LEU A 395 8.56 20.41 -6.23
C LEU A 395 7.88 19.23 -6.90
N LEU A 396 7.49 18.23 -6.11
CA LEU A 396 6.67 17.13 -6.58
C LEU A 396 5.21 17.55 -6.59
N SER A 397 4.65 17.74 -7.78
CA SER A 397 3.23 18.09 -7.92
C SER A 397 2.31 17.00 -7.37
N GLN A 398 1.22 17.41 -6.75
CA GLN A 398 0.26 16.53 -6.09
C GLN A 398 -1.05 16.47 -6.86
N ALA A 399 -1.71 15.30 -6.84
CA ALA A 399 -3.03 15.14 -7.46
C ALA A 399 -4.15 15.78 -6.64
N THR A 400 -3.89 16.18 -5.39
CA THR A 400 -4.87 16.77 -4.47
C THR A 400 -4.32 17.99 -3.75
N THR A 401 -5.21 18.92 -3.38
CA THR A 401 -4.85 20.20 -2.75
C THR A 401 -4.20 20.06 -1.37
N GLY A 402 -4.46 18.97 -0.64
CA GLY A 402 -3.93 18.75 0.70
C GLY A 402 -2.59 18.00 0.72
N GLY A 403 -2.15 17.49 -0.43
CA GLY A 403 -0.98 16.61 -0.50
C GLY A 403 -1.12 15.36 0.37
N SER A 404 -0.06 14.99 1.06
CA SER A 404 -0.03 13.80 1.92
C SER A 404 -0.81 13.98 3.22
N PRO A 405 -1.43 12.91 3.73
CA PRO A 405 -2.05 12.94 5.06
C PRO A 405 -1.01 13.18 6.17
N ALA A 406 -1.48 13.69 7.32
CA ALA A 406 -0.65 14.06 8.47
C ALA A 406 -0.26 12.84 9.34
N HIS A 407 0.42 11.89 8.72
CA HIS A 407 1.08 10.75 9.37
C HIS A 407 2.29 10.31 8.53
N PRO A 408 3.29 9.64 9.12
CA PRO A 408 4.49 9.20 8.42
C PRO A 408 4.21 8.36 7.17
N SER A 409 5.18 8.33 6.24
CA SER A 409 5.02 7.66 4.95
C SER A 409 5.02 6.15 5.08
N TYR A 410 6.06 5.59 5.68
CA TYR A 410 6.43 4.19 5.62
C TYR A 410 5.95 3.37 6.84
N PRO A 411 5.28 2.23 6.57
CA PRO A 411 4.74 1.73 5.30
C PRO A 411 3.43 2.39 4.88
N ALA A 412 3.00 2.24 3.63
CA ALA A 412 1.71 2.76 3.18
C ALA A 412 0.54 1.97 3.80
N GLY A 413 -0.35 2.64 4.55
CA GLY A 413 -1.49 1.98 5.19
C GLY A 413 -2.42 1.28 4.20
N HIS A 414 -2.68 1.89 3.04
CA HIS A 414 -3.43 1.28 1.93
C HIS A 414 -2.77 0.00 1.43
N ALA A 415 -1.45 -0.03 1.33
CA ALA A 415 -0.70 -1.20 0.88
C ALA A 415 -0.76 -2.34 1.90
N VAL A 416 -0.55 -2.04 3.19
CA VAL A 416 -0.63 -3.05 4.27
C VAL A 416 -2.01 -3.69 4.30
N GLN A 417 -3.06 -2.90 4.25
CA GLN A 417 -4.42 -3.43 4.30
C GLN A 417 -4.80 -4.21 3.05
N ASN A 418 -4.50 -3.69 1.86
CA ASN A 418 -4.80 -4.41 0.61
C ASN A 418 -3.89 -5.61 0.38
N GLY A 419 -2.66 -5.61 0.89
CA GLY A 419 -1.82 -6.79 0.99
C GLY A 419 -2.46 -7.89 1.82
N ALA A 420 -3.01 -7.54 2.99
CA ALA A 420 -3.73 -8.49 3.84
C ALA A 420 -5.02 -9.01 3.15
N PHE A 421 -5.80 -8.14 2.52
CA PHE A 421 -7.00 -8.55 1.78
C PHE A 421 -6.68 -9.51 0.63
N ALA A 422 -5.68 -9.17 -0.20
CA ALA A 422 -5.27 -10.01 -1.32
C ALA A 422 -4.82 -11.39 -0.87
N THR A 423 -4.06 -11.47 0.20
CA THR A 423 -3.58 -12.73 0.77
C THR A 423 -4.73 -13.61 1.22
N LEU A 424 -5.71 -13.07 1.95
CA LEU A 424 -6.90 -13.82 2.33
C LEU A 424 -7.73 -14.24 1.12
N LEU A 425 -7.88 -13.37 0.12
CA LEU A 425 -8.62 -13.74 -1.09
C LEU A 425 -7.92 -14.87 -1.84
N LYS A 426 -6.59 -14.85 -1.96
CA LYS A 426 -5.81 -15.94 -2.56
C LYS A 426 -5.99 -17.25 -1.78
N ALA A 427 -5.90 -17.21 -0.45
CA ALA A 427 -6.12 -18.38 0.39
C ALA A 427 -7.53 -18.99 0.20
N LEU A 428 -8.56 -18.16 0.10
CA LEU A 428 -9.95 -18.59 -0.06
C LEU A 428 -10.28 -19.06 -1.48
N VAL A 429 -9.66 -18.50 -2.50
CA VAL A 429 -9.73 -18.98 -3.90
C VAL A 429 -9.00 -20.32 -4.02
N GLY A 430 -7.86 -20.47 -3.35
CA GLY A 430 -6.97 -21.63 -3.38
C GLY A 430 -6.04 -21.63 -4.59
N LEU A 431 -4.97 -22.42 -4.51
CA LEU A 431 -3.91 -22.43 -5.53
C LEU A 431 -4.44 -22.81 -6.92
N ASP A 432 -5.08 -23.97 -7.05
CA ASP A 432 -5.55 -24.48 -8.35
C ASP A 432 -6.45 -23.49 -9.07
N ARG A 433 -7.43 -22.91 -8.37
CA ARG A 433 -8.35 -21.94 -8.95
C ARG A 433 -7.70 -20.58 -9.15
N GLY A 434 -6.73 -20.24 -8.31
CA GLY A 434 -5.92 -19.04 -8.47
C GLY A 434 -5.18 -18.97 -9.81
N GLU A 435 -4.79 -20.12 -10.34
CA GLU A 435 -4.11 -20.26 -11.64
C GLU A 435 -5.07 -20.31 -12.85
N GLU A 436 -6.40 -20.40 -12.64
CA GLU A 436 -7.37 -20.33 -13.74
C GLU A 436 -7.46 -18.92 -14.35
N CYS A 437 -7.69 -18.87 -15.65
CA CYS A 437 -7.84 -17.59 -16.38
C CYS A 437 -9.15 -16.89 -16.05
N PHE A 438 -9.09 -15.57 -15.89
CA PHE A 438 -10.26 -14.71 -15.82
C PHE A 438 -11.07 -14.80 -17.13
N ARG A 439 -12.40 -14.82 -17.04
CA ARG A 439 -13.27 -14.95 -18.20
C ARG A 439 -13.53 -13.58 -18.82
N ASP A 440 -13.45 -13.53 -20.17
CA ASP A 440 -13.77 -12.34 -20.95
C ASP A 440 -13.08 -11.06 -20.41
N PRO A 441 -11.74 -11.07 -20.29
CA PRO A 441 -11.01 -9.93 -19.74
C PRO A 441 -11.08 -8.72 -20.65
N VAL A 442 -11.09 -7.54 -20.06
CA VAL A 442 -11.28 -6.26 -20.75
C VAL A 442 -10.29 -5.20 -20.26
N TYR A 443 -10.17 -4.10 -21.00
CA TYR A 443 -9.44 -2.91 -20.57
C TYR A 443 -10.15 -1.64 -21.10
N PRO A 444 -10.00 -0.49 -20.43
CA PRO A 444 -10.57 0.77 -20.88
C PRO A 444 -9.93 1.28 -22.17
N ASP A 445 -10.72 1.90 -23.03
CA ASP A 445 -10.22 2.72 -24.13
C ASP A 445 -9.50 4.00 -23.61
N ASP A 446 -8.89 4.77 -24.52
CA ASP A 446 -8.12 5.97 -24.18
C ASP A 446 -8.99 7.06 -23.52
N ASP A 447 -10.26 7.12 -23.89
CA ASP A 447 -11.22 8.08 -23.35
C ASP A 447 -11.86 7.62 -22.04
N GLY A 448 -11.72 6.35 -21.67
CA GLY A 448 -12.35 5.73 -20.49
C GLY A 448 -13.87 5.60 -20.60
N LEU A 449 -14.40 5.66 -21.81
CA LEU A 449 -15.85 5.58 -22.06
C LEU A 449 -16.32 4.16 -22.32
N GLU A 450 -15.50 3.32 -22.93
CA GLU A 450 -15.81 1.95 -23.33
C GLU A 450 -14.76 0.96 -22.80
N LEU A 451 -15.13 -0.31 -22.76
CA LEU A 451 -14.23 -1.42 -22.49
C LEU A 451 -13.97 -2.20 -23.78
N LEU A 452 -12.71 -2.43 -24.04
CA LEU A 452 -12.22 -3.22 -25.15
C LEU A 452 -11.87 -4.64 -24.67
N PRO A 453 -12.13 -5.70 -25.48
CA PRO A 453 -11.75 -7.06 -25.11
C PRO A 453 -10.23 -7.22 -25.10
N TYR A 454 -9.69 -7.82 -24.03
CA TYR A 454 -8.29 -8.21 -23.96
C TYR A 454 -8.13 -9.65 -24.51
N THR A 455 -7.22 -9.82 -25.45
CA THR A 455 -6.98 -11.11 -26.15
C THR A 455 -5.54 -11.60 -26.03
N GLY A 456 -4.78 -11.04 -25.08
CA GLY A 456 -3.39 -11.44 -24.79
C GLY A 456 -3.30 -12.67 -23.88
N ASP A 457 -2.25 -12.71 -23.08
CA ASP A 457 -1.95 -13.82 -22.17
C ASP A 457 -3.06 -14.04 -21.13
N CYS A 458 -3.07 -15.24 -20.55
CA CYS A 458 -3.99 -15.60 -19.48
C CYS A 458 -3.83 -14.66 -18.27
N LEU A 459 -4.90 -13.97 -17.91
CA LEU A 459 -4.99 -13.21 -16.65
C LEU A 459 -5.55 -14.13 -15.58
N THR A 460 -4.69 -14.63 -14.69
CA THR A 460 -5.10 -15.56 -13.64
C THR A 460 -5.87 -14.86 -12.51
N TYR A 461 -6.77 -15.56 -11.82
CA TYR A 461 -7.48 -14.97 -10.67
C TYR A 461 -6.51 -14.51 -9.58
N GLY A 462 -5.48 -15.32 -9.27
CA GLY A 462 -4.45 -14.94 -8.30
C GLY A 462 -3.67 -13.70 -8.72
N GLY A 463 -3.28 -13.62 -10.00
CA GLY A 463 -2.62 -12.45 -10.57
C GLY A 463 -3.48 -11.19 -10.53
N GLU A 464 -4.78 -11.30 -10.83
CA GLU A 464 -5.70 -10.17 -10.77
C GLU A 464 -5.99 -9.70 -9.33
N ILE A 465 -5.96 -10.61 -8.36
CA ILE A 465 -6.02 -10.25 -6.93
C ILE A 465 -4.75 -9.47 -6.51
N ASN A 466 -3.57 -9.95 -6.90
CA ASN A 466 -2.31 -9.23 -6.64
C ASN A 466 -2.31 -7.85 -7.32
N LYS A 467 -2.79 -7.79 -8.56
CA LYS A 467 -2.90 -6.54 -9.33
C LYS A 467 -3.87 -5.55 -8.68
N LEU A 468 -5.01 -6.02 -8.12
CA LEU A 468 -5.93 -5.17 -7.36
C LEU A 468 -5.22 -4.49 -6.20
N ALA A 469 -4.54 -5.24 -5.34
CA ALA A 469 -3.82 -4.69 -4.20
C ALA A 469 -2.69 -3.74 -4.65
N THR A 470 -1.96 -4.10 -5.70
CA THR A 470 -0.92 -3.26 -6.28
C THR A 470 -1.48 -1.97 -6.86
N ASN A 471 -2.63 -2.01 -7.55
CA ASN A 471 -3.28 -0.80 -8.07
C ASN A 471 -3.63 0.18 -6.94
N VAL A 472 -4.18 -0.30 -5.82
CA VAL A 472 -4.48 0.55 -4.67
C VAL A 472 -3.19 1.14 -4.08
N ALA A 473 -2.14 0.34 -3.92
CA ALA A 473 -0.86 0.78 -3.39
C ALA A 473 -0.17 1.81 -4.32
N ILE A 474 -0.03 1.49 -5.61
CA ILE A 474 0.61 2.37 -6.62
C ILE A 474 -0.24 3.62 -6.89
N GLY A 475 -1.56 3.54 -6.79
CA GLY A 475 -2.43 4.71 -6.90
C GLY A 475 -2.05 5.81 -5.89
N ARG A 476 -1.56 5.43 -4.70
CA ARG A 476 -1.03 6.39 -3.71
C ARG A 476 0.29 7.02 -4.15
N GLN A 477 1.14 6.28 -4.86
CA GLN A 477 2.36 6.84 -5.46
C GLN A 477 2.01 7.80 -6.60
N MET A 478 1.10 7.41 -7.49
CA MET A 478 0.61 8.24 -8.60
C MET A 478 -0.09 9.52 -8.11
N MET A 479 -0.65 9.48 -6.90
CA MET A 479 -1.17 10.66 -6.21
C MET A 479 -0.06 11.62 -5.76
N GLY A 480 1.18 11.13 -5.55
CA GLY A 480 2.35 11.89 -5.08
C GLY A 480 2.61 11.77 -3.58
N VAL A 481 1.97 10.83 -2.86
CA VAL A 481 1.95 10.79 -1.39
C VAL A 481 2.72 9.63 -0.77
N HIS A 482 3.21 8.67 -1.56
CA HIS A 482 3.99 7.51 -1.12
C HIS A 482 5.13 7.17 -2.08
N TYR A 483 6.15 6.48 -1.59
CA TYR A 483 7.22 5.87 -2.39
C TYR A 483 6.89 4.42 -2.73
N ARG A 484 7.69 3.81 -3.62
CA ARG A 484 7.56 2.38 -3.95
C ARG A 484 7.80 1.48 -2.74
N PHE A 485 8.87 1.73 -1.96
CA PHE A 485 9.14 0.91 -0.77
C PHE A 485 8.00 0.97 0.25
N ASP A 486 7.34 2.12 0.43
CA ASP A 486 6.15 2.24 1.28
C ASP A 486 5.07 1.22 0.89
N SER A 487 4.90 1.04 -0.42
CA SER A 487 3.86 0.21 -1.00
C SER A 487 4.24 -1.26 -1.02
N MET A 488 5.43 -1.60 -1.49
CA MET A 488 5.82 -3.00 -1.68
C MET A 488 6.08 -3.70 -0.33
N GLU A 489 6.88 -3.08 0.53
CA GLU A 489 7.08 -3.59 1.90
C GLU A 489 5.78 -3.57 2.71
N GLY A 490 4.93 -2.57 2.47
CA GLY A 490 3.59 -2.52 3.06
C GLY A 490 2.72 -3.71 2.65
N MET A 491 2.73 -4.11 1.38
CA MET A 491 1.97 -5.28 0.91
C MET A 491 2.50 -6.58 1.52
N ILE A 492 3.82 -6.75 1.60
CA ILE A 492 4.47 -7.93 2.22
C ILE A 492 4.15 -7.98 3.73
N LEU A 493 4.19 -6.84 4.43
CA LEU A 493 3.75 -6.76 5.82
C LEU A 493 2.30 -7.17 5.98
N GLY A 494 1.41 -6.68 5.11
CA GLY A 494 0.00 -7.06 5.08
C GLY A 494 -0.21 -8.56 4.88
N GLU A 495 0.53 -9.17 3.96
CA GLU A 495 0.55 -10.61 3.73
C GLU A 495 0.93 -11.38 4.99
N THR A 496 2.01 -10.98 5.67
CA THR A 496 2.45 -11.58 6.93
C THR A 496 1.39 -11.48 8.02
N VAL A 497 0.77 -10.29 8.19
CA VAL A 497 -0.33 -10.10 9.17
C VAL A 497 -1.50 -11.04 8.88
N ALA A 498 -1.91 -11.12 7.61
CA ALA A 498 -3.04 -11.95 7.20
C ALA A 498 -2.77 -13.44 7.39
N ILE A 499 -1.58 -13.92 7.03
CA ILE A 499 -1.18 -15.32 7.22
C ILE A 499 -1.21 -15.66 8.70
N ARG A 500 -0.60 -14.85 9.57
CA ARG A 500 -0.61 -15.10 11.02
C ARG A 500 -2.02 -15.15 11.61
N MET A 501 -2.85 -14.17 11.24
CA MET A 501 -4.23 -14.11 11.70
C MET A 501 -5.04 -15.32 11.25
N PHE A 502 -4.94 -15.65 9.97
CA PHE A 502 -5.72 -16.74 9.37
C PHE A 502 -5.25 -18.12 9.85
N HIS A 503 -3.94 -18.33 9.97
CA HIS A 503 -3.37 -19.58 10.47
C HIS A 503 -3.82 -19.85 11.93
N GLN A 504 -3.78 -18.84 12.80
CA GLN A 504 -4.30 -18.96 14.16
C GLN A 504 -5.79 -19.31 14.18
N GLU A 505 -6.57 -18.74 13.29
CA GLU A 505 -7.99 -19.07 13.17
C GLU A 505 -8.18 -20.51 12.65
N LEU A 506 -7.43 -20.92 11.64
CA LEU A 506 -7.49 -22.25 11.03
C LEU A 506 -7.26 -23.37 12.07
N MET A 507 -6.34 -23.16 13.00
CA MET A 507 -6.10 -24.10 14.11
C MET A 507 -7.33 -24.34 15.02
N THR A 508 -8.34 -23.48 14.94
CA THR A 508 -9.59 -23.62 15.72
C THR A 508 -10.67 -24.39 14.99
N TYR A 509 -10.47 -24.72 13.70
CA TYR A 509 -11.49 -25.39 12.89
C TYR A 509 -11.58 -26.89 13.21
N SER A 510 -12.80 -27.43 13.17
CA SER A 510 -13.03 -28.87 13.23
C SER A 510 -12.76 -29.54 11.89
N GLU A 511 -12.88 -28.78 10.83
CA GLU A 511 -12.55 -29.21 9.47
C GLU A 511 -11.02 -29.24 9.31
N GLN A 512 -10.48 -30.42 9.15
CA GLN A 512 -9.04 -30.65 8.97
C GLN A 512 -8.70 -30.51 7.48
N PHE A 513 -8.66 -29.27 6.99
CA PHE A 513 -8.40 -28.95 5.60
C PHE A 513 -7.29 -27.91 5.50
N PRO A 514 -6.16 -28.21 4.80
CA PRO A 514 -5.09 -27.24 4.59
C PRO A 514 -5.49 -26.17 3.57
N PHE A 515 -4.89 -24.99 3.68
CA PHE A 515 -5.02 -23.93 2.69
C PHE A 515 -3.70 -23.72 1.98
N GLU A 516 -3.72 -23.85 0.67
CA GLU A 516 -2.58 -23.67 -0.20
C GLU A 516 -2.81 -22.51 -1.18
N PHE A 517 -1.86 -21.58 -1.26
CA PHE A 517 -1.95 -20.42 -2.16
C PHE A 517 -0.57 -19.81 -2.42
N ARG A 518 -0.48 -18.97 -3.46
CA ARG A 518 0.77 -18.32 -3.86
C ARG A 518 0.96 -16.97 -3.15
N LEU A 519 2.15 -16.72 -2.61
CA LEU A 519 2.57 -15.44 -2.04
C LEU A 519 2.74 -14.38 -3.15
N PHE A 520 2.92 -13.11 -2.78
CA PHE A 520 3.18 -12.04 -3.75
C PHE A 520 4.45 -12.29 -4.56
N THR A 521 5.47 -12.81 -3.94
CA THR A 521 6.80 -13.09 -4.50
C THR A 521 6.87 -14.36 -5.32
N GLY A 522 5.88 -15.24 -5.21
CA GLY A 522 5.71 -16.40 -6.08
C GLY A 522 5.77 -17.76 -5.40
N GLU A 523 6.31 -17.82 -4.19
CA GLU A 523 6.38 -19.06 -3.41
C GLU A 523 4.97 -19.56 -3.08
N ILE A 524 4.84 -20.87 -2.90
CA ILE A 524 3.58 -21.51 -2.51
C ILE A 524 3.64 -21.80 -1.01
N ILE A 525 2.69 -21.23 -0.26
CA ILE A 525 2.52 -21.54 1.16
C ILE A 525 1.36 -22.52 1.36
N GLU A 526 1.56 -23.52 2.23
CA GLU A 526 0.52 -24.40 2.76
C GLU A 526 0.37 -24.18 4.26
N LEU A 527 -0.84 -23.83 4.70
CA LEU A 527 -1.20 -23.65 6.11
C LEU A 527 -2.03 -24.84 6.60
N ASN A 528 -1.57 -25.50 7.64
CA ASN A 528 -2.22 -26.70 8.19
C ASN A 528 -3.01 -26.39 9.47
N PRO A 529 -4.18 -27.06 9.68
CA PRO A 529 -4.99 -26.89 10.90
C PRO A 529 -4.29 -27.34 12.19
N ASP A 530 -3.23 -28.14 12.11
CA ASP A 530 -2.46 -28.58 13.27
C ASP A 530 -1.42 -27.54 13.75
N GLY A 531 -1.29 -26.43 13.01
CA GLY A 531 -0.39 -25.33 13.30
C GLY A 531 0.95 -25.41 12.60
N THR A 532 1.15 -26.42 11.73
CA THR A 532 2.34 -26.48 10.86
C THR A 532 2.10 -25.71 9.56
N PHE A 533 3.18 -25.29 8.90
CA PHE A 533 3.13 -24.71 7.57
C PHE A 533 4.35 -25.12 6.74
N SER A 534 4.24 -24.99 5.43
CA SER A 534 5.35 -25.24 4.51
C SER A 534 5.42 -24.14 3.44
N ILE A 535 6.61 -23.91 2.90
CA ILE A 535 6.86 -23.04 1.76
C ILE A 535 7.51 -23.87 0.65
N ASP A 536 6.93 -23.86 -0.56
CA ASP A 536 7.34 -24.68 -1.71
C ASP A 536 7.49 -26.18 -1.35
N GLY A 537 6.63 -26.69 -0.46
CA GLY A 537 6.64 -28.06 0.00
C GLY A 537 7.73 -28.39 1.04
N GLN A 538 8.53 -27.41 1.45
CA GLN A 538 9.49 -27.54 2.53
C GLN A 538 8.83 -27.18 3.87
N ALA A 539 8.83 -28.09 4.83
CA ALA A 539 8.31 -27.82 6.17
C ALA A 539 9.19 -26.78 6.88
N CYS A 540 8.53 -25.83 7.53
CA CYS A 540 9.20 -24.75 8.24
C CYS A 540 9.28 -25.07 9.74
N ASP A 541 10.42 -24.80 10.37
CA ASP A 541 10.68 -25.13 11.78
C ASP A 541 10.02 -24.14 12.77
N GLY A 542 9.41 -23.04 12.27
CA GLY A 542 8.79 -22.00 13.09
C GLY A 542 7.37 -22.37 13.55
N GLU A 543 7.01 -21.99 14.79
CA GLU A 543 5.61 -22.07 15.26
C GLU A 543 4.74 -20.94 14.67
N VAL A 544 5.36 -19.90 14.10
CA VAL A 544 4.68 -18.68 13.61
C VAL A 544 5.38 -18.16 12.37
N TYR A 545 4.65 -18.02 11.27
CA TYR A 545 5.16 -17.42 10.05
C TYR A 545 5.67 -15.98 10.29
N THR A 546 6.90 -15.66 9.90
CA THR A 546 7.49 -14.30 9.97
C THR A 546 7.88 -13.75 8.60
N GLY A 547 7.87 -14.56 7.57
CA GLY A 547 8.22 -14.23 6.19
C GLY A 547 8.71 -15.48 5.44
N VAL A 548 9.06 -15.32 4.17
CA VAL A 548 9.56 -16.42 3.32
C VAL A 548 10.90 -16.99 3.80
N ASP A 549 11.66 -16.23 4.59
CA ASP A 549 12.95 -16.64 5.13
C ASP A 549 12.84 -17.62 6.31
N ASP A 550 11.63 -17.98 6.73
CA ASP A 550 11.39 -18.92 7.84
C ASP A 550 11.79 -20.37 7.51
N CYS A 551 11.98 -20.67 6.26
CA CYS A 551 12.31 -22.00 5.76
C CYS A 551 13.66 -22.00 5.03
#